data_c47d2df10e679c7fb93a47fc0ab79e12
#
_entry.id   c47d2df10e679c7fb93a47fc0ab79e12
#
_cell.length_a   1.000
_cell.length_b   1.000
_cell.length_c   1.000
_cell.angle_alpha   90.00
_cell.angle_beta   90.00
_cell.angle_gamma   90.00
#
_symmetry.space_group_name_H-M   'P 1'
#
loop_
_entity.id
_entity.type
_entity.pdbx_description
1 polymer ?
#
loop_
_entity_poly.entity_id
_entity_poly.type
_entity_poly.pdbx_seq_one_letter_code
_entity_poly.pdbx_strand_id
1 'polypeptide(L)'
;GWANIFSPDQQGFNQPDIFAYTATFGGGFSATIAAQSPGANANNADTGNGIAYGTNVNMDTKNFGMTAPDIVGVLRVDQGWGSAQISGVAHQVHVYSTASIDGSASTQNTWGWGIGGGLSFNLPMLGAADKLALQADYTQNAIWYSGIGDGMWGEIGATNGNGLYMPWADTYYAGLNAAGAPVWSTPTAWSVGGTFEHHFSPVFSLDPQASYGQIHWNNSLGQLSSNSETWIIGGVAHWDPVPLLDFSFELMYQNTHMDTPGNWVVAGKNVGTIDGVVSSFKNNTDGVAGRIYITRNF
;
A
#
# COMPACT_ATOMS: atom_id res chain seq x y z
N GLY A 1 16.95 -1.45 8.69
CA GLY A 1 15.79 -1.71 7.84
C GLY A 1 14.77 -0.63 8.09
N TRP A 2 14.28 -0.04 7.04
CA TRP A 2 13.26 1.00 7.12
C TRP A 2 11.99 0.37 7.68
N ALA A 3 11.44 0.93 8.75
CA ALA A 3 10.09 0.61 9.16
C ALA A 3 9.19 0.97 7.98
N ASN A 4 8.24 0.11 7.64
CA ASN A 4 7.29 0.41 6.60
C ASN A 4 6.46 1.62 7.08
N ILE A 5 6.64 2.78 6.47
CA ILE A 5 6.02 4.05 6.88
C ILE A 5 4.48 3.93 6.95
N PHE A 6 3.89 2.99 6.20
CA PHE A 6 2.44 2.83 6.11
C PHE A 6 1.88 1.67 6.93
N SER A 7 2.70 0.81 7.51
CA SER A 7 2.22 -0.30 8.32
C SER A 7 3.28 -0.73 9.32
N PRO A 8 3.21 -0.25 10.55
CA PRO A 8 4.16 -0.60 11.60
C PRO A 8 4.16 -2.11 11.89
N ASP A 9 3.06 -2.80 11.61
CA ASP A 9 2.89 -4.24 11.92
C ASP A 9 3.16 -5.15 10.73
N GLN A 10 3.20 -4.63 9.52
CA GLN A 10 3.56 -5.42 8.35
C GLN A 10 5.06 -5.37 8.11
N GLN A 11 5.73 -6.37 8.57
CA GLN A 11 6.96 -6.79 7.91
C GLN A 11 6.55 -7.40 6.58
N GLY A 12 6.63 -6.61 5.52
CA GLY A 12 6.24 -7.04 4.19
C GLY A 12 6.98 -8.30 3.78
N PHE A 13 6.38 -9.43 4.04
CA PHE A 13 6.81 -10.73 3.54
C PHE A 13 6.32 -10.88 2.09
N ASN A 14 6.74 -9.98 1.25
CA ASN A 14 6.64 -10.24 -0.17
C ASN A 14 8.00 -10.75 -0.65
N GLN A 15 8.09 -12.02 -0.95
CA GLN A 15 9.27 -12.65 -1.55
C GLN A 15 8.95 -13.04 -2.98
N PRO A 16 8.93 -12.09 -3.93
CA PRO A 16 8.73 -12.41 -5.32
C PRO A 16 9.95 -13.17 -5.84
N ASP A 17 9.72 -14.09 -6.76
CA ASP A 17 10.79 -14.62 -7.59
C ASP A 17 11.26 -13.48 -8.51
N ILE A 18 12.54 -13.15 -8.45
CA ILE A 18 13.12 -12.02 -9.18
C ILE A 18 14.28 -12.49 -10.05
N PHE A 19 14.26 -12.09 -11.31
CA PHE A 19 15.40 -12.09 -12.20
C PHE A 19 15.78 -10.65 -12.52
N ALA A 20 16.95 -10.20 -12.08
CA ALA A 20 17.37 -8.82 -12.22
C ALA A 20 18.81 -8.70 -12.76
N TYR A 21 19.04 -7.65 -13.54
CA TYR A 21 20.37 -7.24 -13.99
C TYR A 21 20.61 -5.78 -13.60
N THR A 22 21.73 -5.51 -12.95
CA THR A 22 22.17 -4.16 -12.59
C THR A 22 23.48 -3.82 -13.29
N ALA A 23 23.47 -2.71 -14.01
CA ALA A 23 24.66 -2.10 -14.58
C ALA A 23 25.10 -0.90 -13.73
N THR A 24 26.41 -0.79 -13.49
CA THR A 24 27.04 0.36 -12.82
C THR A 24 27.85 1.17 -13.82
N PHE A 25 27.65 2.50 -13.84
CA PHE A 25 28.23 3.38 -14.86
C PHE A 25 29.39 4.23 -14.34
N GLY A 26 29.80 4.04 -13.08
CA GLY A 26 30.75 4.94 -12.41
C GLY A 26 30.09 6.20 -11.86
N GLY A 27 30.82 6.97 -11.07
CA GLY A 27 30.28 8.18 -10.43
C GLY A 27 29.06 7.93 -9.53
N GLY A 28 28.90 6.68 -9.02
CA GLY A 28 27.75 6.31 -8.18
C GLY A 28 26.45 6.02 -8.93
N PHE A 29 26.42 6.06 -10.28
CA PHE A 29 25.23 5.77 -11.06
C PHE A 29 25.06 4.27 -11.32
N SER A 30 23.85 3.79 -11.19
CA SER A 30 23.44 2.43 -11.57
C SER A 30 22.05 2.41 -12.20
N ALA A 31 21.81 1.40 -13.05
CA ALA A 31 20.51 1.10 -13.60
C ALA A 31 20.21 -0.38 -13.44
N THR A 32 18.99 -0.70 -13.02
CA THR A 32 18.50 -2.07 -12.87
C THR A 32 17.28 -2.29 -13.74
N ILE A 33 17.22 -3.44 -14.40
CA ILE A 33 15.99 -3.99 -14.99
C ILE A 33 15.70 -5.32 -14.31
N ALA A 34 14.46 -5.56 -13.95
CA ALA A 34 14.03 -6.80 -13.32
C ALA A 34 12.72 -7.30 -13.92
N ALA A 35 12.61 -8.62 -13.97
CA ALA A 35 11.35 -9.32 -14.14
C ALA A 35 11.04 -10.04 -12.83
N GLN A 36 9.86 -9.82 -12.27
CA GLN A 36 9.50 -10.40 -10.98
C GLN A 36 8.09 -10.99 -11.01
N SER A 37 7.89 -12.05 -10.23
CA SER A 37 6.54 -12.53 -9.97
C SER A 37 5.81 -11.48 -9.12
N PRO A 38 4.53 -11.23 -9.39
CA PRO A 38 3.74 -10.33 -8.55
C PRO A 38 3.46 -10.98 -7.20
N GLY A 39 4.30 -11.54 -6.46
CA GLY A 39 4.14 -12.15 -5.15
C GLY A 39 2.77 -12.80 -4.86
N ALA A 40 2.62 -13.48 -3.75
CA ALA A 40 1.36 -14.16 -3.40
C ALA A 40 0.16 -13.20 -3.24
N ASN A 41 0.41 -11.92 -3.04
CA ASN A 41 -0.61 -10.91 -2.76
C ASN A 41 -0.74 -9.85 -3.86
N ALA A 42 0.13 -9.81 -4.85
CA ALA A 42 0.23 -8.72 -5.80
C ALA A 42 -0.80 -8.75 -6.94
N ASN A 43 -1.67 -9.71 -6.97
CA ASN A 43 -2.86 -9.72 -7.83
C ASN A 43 -4.10 -9.81 -6.94
N ASN A 44 -4.11 -9.12 -5.83
CA ASN A 44 -5.28 -9.13 -4.96
C ASN A 44 -6.48 -8.49 -5.66
N ALA A 45 -7.12 -9.32 -6.42
CA ALA A 45 -8.53 -9.31 -6.46
C ALA A 45 -9.00 -9.74 -5.06
N ASP A 46 -9.81 -8.94 -4.41
CA ASP A 46 -10.32 -9.23 -3.10
C ASP A 46 -10.94 -10.63 -3.08
N THR A 47 -10.32 -11.55 -2.35
CA THR A 47 -10.67 -12.97 -2.34
C THR A 47 -11.84 -13.25 -1.44
N GLY A 48 -12.83 -12.40 -1.42
CA GLY A 48 -14.09 -12.93 -0.97
C GLY A 48 -14.72 -12.45 0.30
N ASN A 49 -14.27 -11.39 0.88
CA ASN A 49 -15.10 -10.64 1.81
C ASN A 49 -15.72 -9.46 1.08
N GLY A 50 -16.38 -9.78 -0.03
CA GLY A 50 -17.01 -8.80 -0.87
C GLY A 50 -17.90 -7.90 -0.05
N ILE A 51 -17.64 -6.62 -0.07
CA ILE A 51 -18.56 -5.64 0.44
C ILE A 51 -19.84 -5.78 -0.39
N ALA A 52 -20.85 -6.39 0.19
CA ALA A 52 -22.15 -6.49 -0.45
C ALA A 52 -22.81 -5.13 -0.37
N TYR A 53 -22.81 -4.41 -1.47
CA TYR A 53 -23.54 -3.16 -1.60
C TYR A 53 -25.01 -3.41 -1.79
N GLY A 54 -25.79 -3.28 -0.74
CA GLY A 54 -27.24 -3.05 -0.76
C GLY A 54 -28.18 -4.08 -1.43
N THR A 55 -27.66 -4.99 -2.21
CA THR A 55 -28.39 -6.09 -2.84
C THR A 55 -27.41 -7.22 -3.12
N ASN A 56 -27.37 -8.24 -2.31
CA ASN A 56 -26.75 -9.59 -2.50
C ASN A 56 -25.70 -9.76 -3.64
N VAL A 57 -24.86 -8.79 -3.86
CA VAL A 57 -23.83 -8.84 -4.90
C VAL A 57 -22.54 -9.29 -4.25
N ASN A 58 -22.34 -10.57 -4.32
CA ASN A 58 -21.08 -11.20 -3.98
C ASN A 58 -20.06 -10.82 -5.08
N MET A 59 -19.23 -9.81 -4.84
CA MET A 59 -18.23 -9.35 -5.81
C MET A 59 -16.97 -10.18 -5.65
N ASP A 60 -17.09 -11.42 -6.06
CA ASP A 60 -16.02 -12.40 -6.01
C ASP A 60 -15.07 -12.20 -7.20
N THR A 61 -14.28 -11.13 -7.15
CA THR A 61 -13.18 -10.94 -8.10
C THR A 61 -11.97 -11.72 -7.59
N LYS A 62 -11.43 -12.60 -8.41
CA LYS A 62 -10.31 -13.47 -8.07
C LYS A 62 -9.14 -13.27 -9.02
N ASN A 63 -7.96 -13.51 -8.50
CA ASN A 63 -6.77 -13.61 -9.32
C ASN A 63 -6.88 -14.82 -10.27
N PHE A 64 -6.58 -14.62 -11.56
CA PHE A 64 -6.60 -15.66 -12.59
C PHE A 64 -5.21 -16.20 -12.93
N GLY A 65 -4.22 -15.88 -12.11
CA GLY A 65 -2.83 -16.26 -12.31
C GLY A 65 -2.04 -15.24 -13.12
N MET A 66 -0.76 -15.47 -13.20
CA MET A 66 0.20 -14.63 -13.93
C MET A 66 0.44 -15.19 -15.33
N THR A 67 0.29 -14.37 -16.37
CA THR A 67 0.67 -14.72 -17.74
C THR A 67 1.91 -13.94 -18.21
N ALA A 68 2.28 -12.88 -17.52
CA ALA A 68 3.53 -12.14 -17.71
C ALA A 68 4.07 -11.67 -16.35
N PRO A 69 5.40 -11.66 -16.17
CA PRO A 69 5.99 -11.07 -14.96
C PRO A 69 5.84 -9.55 -14.96
N ASP A 70 5.92 -8.96 -13.79
CA ASP A 70 6.08 -7.51 -13.66
C ASP A 70 7.48 -7.10 -14.13
N ILE A 71 7.54 -6.04 -14.91
CA ILE A 71 8.80 -5.48 -15.40
C ILE A 71 9.10 -4.22 -14.63
N VAL A 72 10.22 -4.22 -13.92
CA VAL A 72 10.66 -3.10 -13.07
C VAL A 72 11.94 -2.50 -13.64
N GLY A 73 11.97 -1.19 -13.77
CA GLY A 73 13.17 -0.41 -14.09
C GLY A 73 13.54 0.51 -12.93
N VAL A 74 14.84 0.61 -12.62
CA VAL A 74 15.35 1.48 -11.55
C VAL A 74 16.58 2.23 -12.06
N LEU A 75 16.62 3.54 -11.78
CA LEU A 75 17.82 4.35 -11.90
C LEU A 75 18.18 4.89 -10.52
N ARG A 76 19.44 4.76 -10.13
CA ARG A 76 19.94 5.18 -8.83
C ARG A 76 21.27 5.90 -8.94
N VAL A 77 21.45 6.88 -8.08
CA VAL A 77 22.74 7.54 -7.84
C VAL A 77 23.06 7.56 -6.36
N ASP A 78 24.29 7.19 -6.00
CA ASP A 78 24.84 7.23 -4.65
C ASP A 78 26.04 8.19 -4.64
N GLN A 79 25.99 9.20 -3.79
CA GLN A 79 26.99 10.26 -3.69
C GLN A 79 27.32 10.58 -2.23
N GLY A 80 28.32 11.41 -1.98
CA GLY A 80 28.69 11.84 -0.63
C GLY A 80 27.57 12.60 0.10
N TRP A 81 26.67 13.27 -0.62
CA TRP A 81 25.51 13.94 -0.03
C TRP A 81 24.36 12.99 0.35
N GLY A 82 24.37 11.76 -0.18
CA GLY A 82 23.30 10.79 0.00
C GLY A 82 22.99 10.01 -1.28
N SER A 83 21.74 9.65 -1.49
CA SER A 83 21.30 8.90 -2.67
C SER A 83 19.97 9.42 -3.24
N ALA A 84 19.78 9.21 -4.55
CA ALA A 84 18.52 9.42 -5.22
C ALA A 84 18.17 8.21 -6.10
N GLN A 85 16.89 7.86 -6.16
CA GLN A 85 16.38 6.77 -6.98
C GLN A 85 15.07 7.16 -7.63
N ILE A 86 14.89 6.72 -8.87
CA ILE A 86 13.60 6.68 -9.54
C ILE A 86 13.36 5.26 -10.05
N SER A 87 12.14 4.78 -9.92
CA SER A 87 11.73 3.45 -10.37
C SER A 87 10.42 3.52 -11.12
N GLY A 88 10.19 2.56 -12.00
CA GLY A 88 8.93 2.38 -12.69
C GLY A 88 8.62 0.90 -12.83
N VAL A 89 7.33 0.57 -12.88
CA VAL A 89 6.85 -0.79 -13.05
C VAL A 89 5.74 -0.84 -14.10
N ALA A 90 5.76 -1.90 -14.92
CA ALA A 90 4.63 -2.37 -15.70
C ALA A 90 4.11 -3.65 -15.05
N HIS A 91 2.86 -3.63 -14.62
CA HIS A 91 2.21 -4.67 -13.83
C HIS A 91 1.04 -5.27 -14.61
N GLN A 92 0.95 -6.61 -14.67
CA GLN A 92 -0.18 -7.29 -15.30
C GLN A 92 -1.30 -7.55 -14.30
N VAL A 93 -2.49 -7.05 -14.62
CA VAL A 93 -3.73 -7.35 -13.89
C VAL A 93 -4.52 -8.40 -14.66
N HIS A 94 -4.57 -9.62 -14.13
CA HIS A 94 -5.29 -10.74 -14.75
C HIS A 94 -6.24 -11.35 -13.72
N VAL A 95 -7.50 -11.01 -13.83
CA VAL A 95 -8.54 -11.34 -12.84
C VAL A 95 -9.79 -11.88 -13.51
N TYR A 96 -10.61 -12.60 -12.73
CA TYR A 96 -11.95 -13.00 -13.13
C TYR A 96 -12.95 -12.77 -11.99
N SER A 97 -14.20 -12.60 -12.35
CA SER A 97 -15.32 -12.58 -11.42
C SER A 97 -16.27 -13.71 -11.75
N THR A 98 -16.66 -14.48 -10.76
CA THR A 98 -17.66 -15.57 -10.87
C THR A 98 -19.04 -15.11 -10.46
N ALA A 99 -19.14 -13.99 -9.77
CA ALA A 99 -20.37 -13.49 -9.23
C ALA A 99 -20.68 -12.14 -9.88
N SER A 100 -21.61 -12.14 -10.76
CA SER A 100 -22.25 -10.95 -11.24
C SER A 100 -23.68 -10.90 -10.74
N ILE A 101 -24.24 -9.70 -10.65
CA ILE A 101 -25.67 -9.48 -10.39
C ILE A 101 -26.54 -10.27 -11.40
N ASP A 102 -25.98 -10.58 -12.55
CA ASP A 102 -26.64 -11.24 -13.67
C ASP A 102 -26.23 -12.71 -13.90
N GLY A 103 -25.37 -13.25 -13.03
CA GLY A 103 -24.87 -14.64 -13.13
C GLY A 103 -23.82 -14.85 -14.22
N SER A 104 -23.31 -13.81 -14.88
CA SER A 104 -22.25 -13.94 -15.88
C SER A 104 -20.86 -13.97 -15.24
N ALA A 105 -19.96 -14.82 -15.75
CA ALA A 105 -18.55 -14.74 -15.42
C ALA A 105 -17.86 -13.75 -16.37
N SER A 106 -16.94 -12.97 -15.85
CA SER A 106 -16.16 -12.02 -16.65
C SER A 106 -14.69 -12.10 -16.28
N THR A 107 -13.83 -11.89 -17.25
CA THR A 107 -12.37 -11.82 -17.07
C THR A 107 -11.84 -10.48 -17.53
N GLN A 108 -10.81 -9.99 -16.86
CA GLN A 108 -10.04 -8.84 -17.30
C GLN A 108 -8.56 -9.22 -17.38
N ASN A 109 -7.93 -8.84 -18.50
CA ASN A 109 -6.49 -8.89 -18.67
C ASN A 109 -6.05 -7.51 -19.16
N THR A 110 -5.40 -6.76 -18.29
CA THR A 110 -4.97 -5.39 -18.56
C THR A 110 -3.62 -5.12 -17.91
N TRP A 111 -3.05 -3.96 -18.21
CA TRP A 111 -1.80 -3.53 -17.60
C TRP A 111 -2.04 -2.35 -16.68
N GLY A 112 -1.43 -2.44 -15.51
CA GLY A 112 -1.20 -1.32 -14.62
C GLY A 112 0.22 -0.82 -14.73
N TRP A 113 0.50 0.29 -14.11
CA TRP A 113 1.84 0.86 -14.03
C TRP A 113 2.02 1.69 -12.77
N GLY A 114 3.27 1.88 -12.39
CA GLY A 114 3.64 2.76 -11.29
C GLY A 114 4.95 3.46 -11.56
N ILE A 115 5.12 4.60 -10.92
CA ILE A 115 6.36 5.33 -10.84
C ILE A 115 6.60 5.71 -9.38
N GLY A 116 7.83 5.54 -8.90
CA GLY A 116 8.22 5.91 -7.55
C GLY A 116 9.58 6.55 -7.52
N GLY A 117 9.82 7.34 -6.50
CA GLY A 117 11.11 7.99 -6.30
C GLY A 117 11.44 8.15 -4.82
N GLY A 118 12.74 8.08 -4.52
CA GLY A 118 13.26 8.26 -3.18
C GLY A 118 14.52 9.11 -3.17
N LEU A 119 14.66 9.90 -2.11
CA LEU A 119 15.81 10.73 -1.81
C LEU A 119 16.29 10.42 -0.39
N SER A 120 17.59 10.30 -0.22
CA SER A 120 18.22 10.20 1.11
C SER A 120 19.35 11.22 1.19
N PHE A 121 19.29 12.09 2.16
CA PHE A 121 20.29 13.13 2.40
C PHE A 121 21.08 12.83 3.68
N ASN A 122 22.40 12.83 3.59
CA ASN A 122 23.27 12.86 4.74
C ASN A 122 23.32 14.29 5.29
N LEU A 123 23.06 14.47 6.58
CA LEU A 123 22.95 15.78 7.22
C LEU A 123 24.02 15.97 8.32
N PRO A 124 25.31 15.86 7.99
CA PRO A 124 26.40 15.90 8.99
C PRO A 124 26.49 17.24 9.74
N MET A 125 25.80 18.29 9.24
CA MET A 125 25.72 19.58 9.93
C MET A 125 24.79 19.57 11.15
N LEU A 126 23.88 18.59 11.24
CA LEU A 126 22.96 18.41 12.39
C LEU A 126 23.51 17.38 13.36
N GLY A 127 24.04 16.26 12.85
CA GLY A 127 24.70 15.21 13.58
C GLY A 127 25.49 14.31 12.63
N ALA A 128 26.60 13.73 13.08
CA ALA A 128 27.54 13.02 12.20
C ALA A 128 26.91 11.87 11.40
N ALA A 129 25.83 11.26 11.90
CA ALA A 129 25.10 10.17 11.26
C ALA A 129 23.68 10.51 10.86
N ASP A 130 23.27 11.77 11.01
CA ASP A 130 21.90 12.20 10.71
C ASP A 130 21.56 12.05 9.25
N LYS A 131 20.32 11.62 8.98
CA LYS A 131 19.80 11.43 7.62
C LYS A 131 18.33 11.87 7.50
N LEU A 132 18.00 12.40 6.35
CA LEU A 132 16.63 12.64 5.93
C LEU A 132 16.33 11.75 4.73
N ALA A 133 15.27 10.94 4.80
CA ALA A 133 14.79 10.20 3.65
C ALA A 133 13.36 10.61 3.29
N LEU A 134 13.12 10.72 1.99
CA LEU A 134 11.83 11.07 1.42
C LEU A 134 11.48 10.07 0.31
N GLN A 135 10.21 9.73 0.18
CA GLN A 135 9.69 8.84 -0.84
C GLN A 135 8.35 9.37 -1.35
N ALA A 136 8.10 9.17 -2.64
CA ALA A 136 6.80 9.40 -3.26
C ALA A 136 6.54 8.36 -4.35
N ASP A 137 5.30 7.88 -4.42
CA ASP A 137 4.87 6.85 -5.35
C ASP A 137 3.53 7.23 -5.97
N TYR A 138 3.33 6.86 -7.24
CA TYR A 138 2.08 7.01 -7.96
C TYR A 138 1.82 5.76 -8.80
N THR A 139 0.58 5.25 -8.77
CA THR A 139 0.21 4.04 -9.50
C THR A 139 -1.15 4.15 -10.14
N GLN A 140 -1.34 3.39 -11.20
CA GLN A 140 -2.63 3.13 -11.83
C GLN A 140 -2.76 1.62 -12.07
N ASN A 141 -3.81 1.00 -11.54
CA ASN A 141 -4.04 -0.46 -11.58
C ASN A 141 -2.85 -1.29 -11.08
N ALA A 142 -2.09 -0.76 -10.13
CA ALA A 142 -0.91 -1.39 -9.56
C ALA A 142 -0.74 -0.93 -8.11
N ILE A 143 -1.80 -1.08 -7.31
CA ILE A 143 -1.89 -0.50 -5.96
C ILE A 143 -0.80 -1.02 -5.03
N TRP A 144 -0.31 -2.23 -5.27
CA TRP A 144 0.78 -2.84 -4.51
C TRP A 144 2.07 -2.02 -4.56
N TYR A 145 2.28 -1.28 -5.63
CA TYR A 145 3.45 -0.43 -5.83
C TYR A 145 3.25 1.01 -5.33
N SER A 146 2.10 1.31 -4.72
CA SER A 146 1.78 2.67 -4.25
C SER A 146 2.43 3.05 -2.92
N GLY A 147 3.10 2.12 -2.25
CA GLY A 147 3.59 2.31 -0.88
C GLY A 147 2.49 2.23 0.19
N ILE A 148 1.23 2.13 -0.19
CA ILE A 148 0.09 1.98 0.73
C ILE A 148 -0.10 0.47 0.97
N GLY A 149 0.03 0.03 2.20
CA GLY A 149 -0.11 -1.39 2.57
C GLY A 149 -1.57 -1.81 2.79
N ASP A 150 -1.87 -3.10 2.56
CA ASP A 150 -3.18 -3.71 2.79
C ASP A 150 -3.49 -3.96 4.27
N GLY A 151 -2.46 -4.22 5.09
CA GLY A 151 -2.59 -4.56 6.52
C GLY A 151 -2.99 -3.41 7.42
N MET A 152 -3.02 -2.20 6.91
CA MET A 152 -3.37 -1.01 7.69
C MET A 152 -4.81 -1.03 8.21
N TRP A 153 -5.66 -1.88 7.65
CA TRP A 153 -7.11 -1.89 7.85
C TRP A 153 -7.59 -2.94 8.84
N GLY A 154 -6.92 -4.08 8.85
CA GLY A 154 -7.27 -5.21 9.71
C GLY A 154 -6.86 -5.01 11.15
N GLU A 155 -5.82 -4.22 11.39
CA GLU A 155 -5.12 -4.21 12.67
C GLU A 155 -5.44 -2.99 13.54
N ILE A 156 -5.73 -1.83 12.97
CA ILE A 156 -5.91 -0.58 13.73
C ILE A 156 -7.37 -0.14 13.87
N GLY A 157 -8.35 -0.87 13.41
CA GLY A 157 -9.74 -0.41 13.52
C GLY A 157 -10.81 -1.43 13.23
N ALA A 158 -10.44 -2.57 12.76
CA ALA A 158 -11.36 -3.65 12.38
C ALA A 158 -11.71 -4.55 13.56
N THR A 159 -12.08 -4.01 14.70
CA THR A 159 -12.62 -4.82 15.77
C THR A 159 -14.12 -4.98 15.62
N ASN A 160 -14.57 -6.21 15.42
CA ASN A 160 -15.96 -6.65 15.56
C ASN A 160 -16.97 -6.13 14.52
N GLY A 161 -16.64 -6.15 13.24
CA GLY A 161 -17.62 -5.88 12.17
C GLY A 161 -18.06 -4.42 12.03
N ASN A 162 -17.43 -3.51 12.75
CA ASN A 162 -17.66 -2.07 12.67
C ASN A 162 -16.47 -1.32 12.05
N GLY A 163 -15.47 -2.05 11.56
CA GLY A 163 -14.29 -1.47 10.91
C GLY A 163 -14.61 -0.94 9.54
N LEU A 164 -13.86 0.08 9.15
CA LEU A 164 -13.80 0.56 7.80
C LEU A 164 -13.07 -0.49 6.96
N TYR A 165 -13.70 -1.00 5.92
CA TYR A 165 -13.02 -1.87 4.96
C TYR A 165 -12.67 -1.06 3.71
N MET A 166 -11.38 -0.86 3.47
CA MET A 166 -10.92 -0.21 2.27
C MET A 166 -10.73 -1.24 1.16
N PRO A 167 -11.34 -1.02 -0.01
CA PRO A 167 -11.03 -1.81 -1.18
C PRO A 167 -9.55 -1.63 -1.55
N TRP A 168 -8.77 -2.70 -1.45
CA TRP A 168 -7.36 -2.72 -1.79
C TRP A 168 -7.10 -3.83 -2.81
N ALA A 169 -7.25 -3.47 -4.08
CA ALA A 169 -7.07 -4.37 -5.22
C ALA A 169 -6.70 -3.56 -6.47
N ASP A 170 -6.11 -4.21 -7.47
CA ASP A 170 -5.78 -3.57 -8.73
C ASP A 170 -6.99 -3.34 -9.62
N THR A 171 -8.09 -4.05 -9.37
CA THR A 171 -9.35 -3.87 -10.08
C THR A 171 -10.50 -4.60 -9.39
N TYR A 172 -11.73 -4.12 -9.60
CA TYR A 172 -12.98 -4.82 -9.24
C TYR A 172 -13.92 -4.92 -10.41
N TYR A 173 -14.64 -6.04 -10.50
CA TYR A 173 -15.76 -6.17 -11.40
C TYR A 173 -16.94 -5.32 -10.89
N ALA A 174 -17.32 -4.31 -11.65
CA ALA A 174 -18.37 -3.36 -11.28
C ALA A 174 -19.75 -3.71 -11.87
N GLY A 175 -19.87 -4.75 -12.66
CA GLY A 175 -21.11 -5.18 -13.28
C GLY A 175 -21.14 -4.98 -14.79
N LEU A 176 -22.35 -4.94 -15.38
CA LEU A 176 -22.57 -4.68 -16.81
C LEU A 176 -23.07 -3.25 -17.05
N ASN A 177 -22.59 -2.64 -18.11
CA ASN A 177 -23.17 -1.38 -18.59
C ASN A 177 -24.52 -1.59 -19.32
N ALA A 178 -25.15 -0.53 -19.75
CA ALA A 178 -26.43 -0.58 -20.46
C ALA A 178 -26.38 -1.39 -21.78
N ALA A 179 -25.21 -1.60 -22.34
CA ALA A 179 -24.98 -2.42 -23.54
C ALA A 179 -24.69 -3.91 -23.22
N GLY A 180 -24.71 -4.30 -21.94
CA GLY A 180 -24.39 -5.65 -21.50
C GLY A 180 -22.89 -5.97 -21.50
N ALA A 181 -22.03 -4.97 -21.62
CA ALA A 181 -20.57 -5.17 -21.56
C ALA A 181 -20.06 -5.07 -20.11
N PRO A 182 -19.07 -5.92 -19.72
CA PRO A 182 -18.49 -5.88 -18.38
C PRO A 182 -17.78 -4.56 -18.13
N VAL A 183 -17.95 -4.04 -16.92
CA VAL A 183 -17.30 -2.83 -16.43
C VAL A 183 -16.44 -3.19 -15.23
N TRP A 184 -15.23 -2.70 -15.25
CA TRP A 184 -14.24 -2.89 -14.19
C TRP A 184 -13.89 -1.54 -13.58
N SER A 185 -13.90 -1.47 -12.26
CA SER A 185 -13.42 -0.32 -11.52
C SER A 185 -11.93 -0.49 -11.24
N THR A 186 -11.17 0.57 -11.46
CA THR A 186 -9.71 0.56 -11.36
C THR A 186 -9.22 1.66 -10.44
N PRO A 187 -8.20 1.42 -9.60
CA PRO A 187 -7.66 2.42 -8.71
C PRO A 187 -6.55 3.25 -9.36
N THR A 188 -6.46 4.47 -8.91
CA THR A 188 -5.27 5.30 -8.96
C THR A 188 -4.85 5.57 -7.52
N ALA A 189 -3.60 5.33 -7.17
CA ALA A 189 -3.10 5.56 -5.83
C ALA A 189 -1.82 6.35 -5.85
N TRP A 190 -1.60 7.17 -4.83
CA TRP A 190 -0.34 7.85 -4.62
C TRP A 190 -0.03 7.98 -3.13
N SER A 191 1.25 8.07 -2.84
CA SER A 191 1.72 8.25 -1.48
C SER A 191 2.95 9.14 -1.42
N VAL A 192 3.16 9.71 -0.26
CA VAL A 192 4.37 10.45 0.09
C VAL A 192 4.71 10.16 1.55
N GLY A 193 5.98 9.98 1.84
CA GLY A 193 6.45 9.76 3.21
C GLY A 193 7.87 10.23 3.40
N GLY A 194 8.24 10.37 4.68
CA GLY A 194 9.59 10.74 5.05
C GLY A 194 9.92 10.35 6.48
N THR A 195 11.22 10.19 6.72
CA THR A 195 11.80 9.94 8.04
C THR A 195 13.07 10.75 8.21
N PHE A 196 13.29 11.20 9.43
CA PHE A 196 14.49 11.91 9.83
C PHE A 196 15.18 11.12 10.95
N GLU A 197 16.31 10.51 10.66
CA GLU A 197 17.14 9.80 11.63
C GLU A 197 18.05 10.80 12.34
N HIS A 198 17.89 10.96 13.66
CA HIS A 198 18.71 11.85 14.48
C HIS A 198 19.40 11.13 15.62
N HIS A 199 20.72 11.26 15.65
CA HIS A 199 21.58 10.66 16.67
C HIS A 199 21.92 11.64 17.78
N PHE A 200 21.25 11.51 18.94
CA PHE A 200 21.56 12.29 20.14
C PHE A 200 22.89 11.87 20.79
N SER A 201 23.30 10.62 20.56
CA SER A 201 24.54 10.05 21.06
C SER A 201 24.94 8.83 20.20
N PRO A 202 26.15 8.29 20.38
CA PRO A 202 26.55 7.05 19.69
C PRO A 202 25.69 5.81 20.01
N VAL A 203 24.88 5.88 21.05
CA VAL A 203 24.07 4.75 21.55
C VAL A 203 22.55 5.05 21.55
N PHE A 204 22.14 6.23 21.12
CA PHE A 204 20.72 6.59 21.11
C PHE A 204 20.37 7.47 19.91
N SER A 205 19.37 7.01 19.13
CA SER A 205 18.78 7.77 18.04
C SER A 205 17.24 7.77 18.11
N LEU A 206 16.64 8.71 17.41
CA LEU A 206 15.20 8.81 17.22
C LEU A 206 14.91 9.13 15.75
N ASP A 207 13.97 8.37 15.18
CA ASP A 207 13.58 8.44 13.79
C ASP A 207 12.09 8.86 13.68
N PRO A 208 11.75 10.16 13.85
CA PRO A 208 10.41 10.64 13.54
C PRO A 208 10.09 10.39 12.07
N GLN A 209 8.85 9.98 11.83
CA GLN A 209 8.39 9.65 10.48
C GLN A 209 6.93 10.05 10.30
N ALA A 210 6.58 10.41 9.05
CA ALA A 210 5.23 10.73 8.66
C ALA A 210 4.99 10.30 7.21
N SER A 211 3.75 9.93 6.92
CA SER A 211 3.33 9.56 5.57
C SER A 211 1.88 9.92 5.32
N TYR A 212 1.54 10.11 4.06
CA TYR A 212 0.21 10.35 3.57
C TYR A 212 -0.01 9.61 2.26
N GLY A 213 -1.20 9.07 2.05
CA GLY A 213 -1.56 8.38 0.81
C GLY A 213 -3.05 8.47 0.52
N GLN A 214 -3.38 8.38 -0.77
CA GLN A 214 -4.75 8.37 -1.26
C GLN A 214 -4.96 7.27 -2.29
N ILE A 215 -6.16 6.70 -2.29
CA ILE A 215 -6.65 5.78 -3.31
C ILE A 215 -7.93 6.35 -3.90
N HIS A 216 -7.93 6.55 -5.22
CA HIS A 216 -9.07 6.97 -5.99
C HIS A 216 -9.52 5.86 -6.93
N TRP A 217 -10.82 5.58 -6.92
CA TRP A 217 -11.41 4.58 -7.78
C TRP A 217 -12.13 5.22 -8.96
N ASN A 218 -11.91 4.68 -10.16
CA ASN A 218 -12.69 5.07 -11.32
C ASN A 218 -14.06 4.37 -11.28
N ASN A 219 -15.09 5.12 -10.94
CA ASN A 219 -16.43 4.63 -10.68
C ASN A 219 -17.37 4.93 -11.83
N SER A 220 -17.27 4.19 -12.92
CA SER A 220 -18.12 4.42 -14.08
C SER A 220 -19.60 4.03 -13.84
N LEU A 221 -19.91 3.22 -12.83
CA LEU A 221 -21.27 2.81 -12.48
C LEU A 221 -21.76 3.35 -11.13
N GLY A 222 -21.00 4.16 -10.44
CA GLY A 222 -21.42 4.83 -9.21
C GLY A 222 -21.68 3.90 -8.00
N GLN A 223 -21.26 2.65 -8.05
CA GLN A 223 -21.76 1.65 -7.12
C GLN A 223 -20.74 1.11 -6.10
N LEU A 224 -19.43 1.25 -6.29
CA LEU A 224 -18.55 0.27 -5.66
C LEU A 224 -17.30 0.77 -4.99
N SER A 225 -16.91 1.99 -5.14
CA SER A 225 -15.62 2.38 -4.65
C SER A 225 -15.68 3.65 -3.85
N SER A 226 -15.09 3.56 -2.71
CA SER A 226 -14.88 4.71 -1.87
C SER A 226 -13.45 5.16 -2.06
N ASN A 227 -13.25 6.41 -2.46
CA ASN A 227 -11.97 7.02 -2.32
C ASN A 227 -11.57 6.99 -0.85
N SER A 228 -10.32 6.80 -0.60
CA SER A 228 -9.78 6.77 0.74
C SER A 228 -8.50 7.58 0.84
N GLU A 229 -8.28 8.14 2.00
CA GLU A 229 -7.04 8.78 2.37
C GLU A 229 -6.57 8.29 3.73
N THR A 230 -5.27 8.21 3.90
CA THR A 230 -4.66 7.79 5.15
C THR A 230 -3.43 8.61 5.44
N TRP A 231 -3.19 8.91 6.70
CA TRP A 231 -1.93 9.47 7.15
C TRP A 231 -1.46 8.78 8.42
N ILE A 232 -0.15 8.69 8.55
CA ILE A 232 0.52 8.09 9.69
C ILE A 232 1.58 9.08 10.18
N ILE A 233 1.69 9.20 11.50
CA ILE A 233 2.76 9.94 12.13
C ILE A 233 3.25 9.15 13.34
N GLY A 234 4.56 9.14 13.55
CA GLY A 234 5.16 8.45 14.69
C GLY A 234 6.66 8.47 14.65
N GLY A 235 7.29 7.46 15.21
CA GLY A 235 8.73 7.34 15.20
C GLY A 235 9.22 6.08 15.87
N VAL A 236 10.51 5.82 15.65
CA VAL A 236 11.26 4.74 16.26
C VAL A 236 12.38 5.31 17.11
N ALA A 237 12.47 4.87 18.37
CA ALA A 237 13.62 5.13 19.22
C ALA A 237 14.52 3.90 19.23
N HIS A 238 15.81 4.12 19.03
CA HIS A 238 16.85 3.09 19.02
C HIS A 238 17.79 3.29 20.20
N TRP A 239 18.13 2.19 20.87
CA TRP A 239 19.14 2.16 21.92
C TRP A 239 20.10 1.01 21.68
N ASP A 240 21.36 1.36 21.39
CA ASP A 240 22.48 0.49 21.06
C ASP A 240 23.47 0.44 22.23
N PRO A 241 23.17 -0.24 23.36
CA PRO A 241 24.03 -0.20 24.57
C PRO A 241 25.41 -0.81 24.37
N VAL A 242 25.51 -1.73 23.42
CA VAL A 242 26.76 -2.36 23.00
C VAL A 242 26.75 -2.62 21.50
N PRO A 243 27.94 -2.74 20.86
CA PRO A 243 27.97 -3.01 19.41
C PRO A 243 27.14 -4.21 19.02
N LEU A 244 26.41 -4.09 17.89
CA LEU A 244 25.59 -5.14 17.29
C LEU A 244 24.36 -5.56 18.12
N LEU A 245 23.94 -4.78 19.13
CA LEU A 245 22.71 -4.99 19.89
C LEU A 245 21.86 -3.73 19.87
N ASP A 246 20.72 -3.78 19.21
CA ASP A 246 19.73 -2.71 19.12
C ASP A 246 18.45 -3.08 19.87
N PHE A 247 17.97 -2.18 20.70
CA PHE A 247 16.64 -2.18 21.29
C PHE A 247 15.84 -1.07 20.61
N SER A 248 14.79 -1.46 19.88
CA SER A 248 13.96 -0.51 19.16
C SER A 248 12.56 -0.46 19.75
N PHE A 249 12.04 0.75 19.92
CA PHE A 249 10.66 1.02 20.31
C PHE A 249 10.00 1.90 19.26
N GLU A 250 8.95 1.40 18.64
CA GLU A 250 8.17 2.11 17.64
C GLU A 250 6.78 2.47 18.18
N LEU A 251 6.34 3.69 17.89
CA LEU A 251 4.99 4.16 18.18
C LEU A 251 4.47 4.94 16.98
N MET A 252 3.29 4.55 16.49
CA MET A 252 2.63 5.16 15.34
C MET A 252 1.19 5.48 15.66
N TYR A 253 0.73 6.63 15.22
CA TYR A 253 -0.68 6.99 15.13
C TYR A 253 -1.09 7.04 13.66
N GLN A 254 -2.21 6.43 13.36
CA GLN A 254 -2.79 6.40 12.02
C GLN A 254 -4.21 6.96 12.06
N ASN A 255 -4.57 7.69 11.01
CA ASN A 255 -5.95 8.05 10.71
C ASN A 255 -6.25 7.74 9.26
N THR A 256 -7.42 7.19 9.03
CA THR A 256 -7.93 6.87 7.71
C THR A 256 -9.32 7.42 7.54
N HIS A 257 -9.53 8.10 6.44
CA HIS A 257 -10.84 8.53 5.96
C HIS A 257 -11.23 7.78 4.70
N MET A 258 -12.50 7.41 4.59
CA MET A 258 -13.07 6.81 3.39
C MET A 258 -14.38 7.49 3.03
N ASP A 259 -14.50 7.92 1.78
CA ASP A 259 -15.75 8.42 1.25
C ASP A 259 -16.80 7.31 1.24
N THR A 260 -17.98 7.61 1.71
CA THR A 260 -19.08 6.65 1.65
C THR A 260 -19.83 6.85 0.34
N PRO A 261 -20.00 5.82 -0.49
CA PRO A 261 -20.86 5.92 -1.66
C PRO A 261 -22.27 6.37 -1.29
N GLY A 262 -22.87 7.25 -2.09
CA GLY A 262 -24.16 7.87 -1.76
C GLY A 262 -25.33 6.90 -1.57
N ASN A 263 -25.23 5.69 -2.12
CA ASN A 263 -26.20 4.60 -1.94
C ASN A 263 -26.07 3.84 -0.60
N TRP A 264 -25.04 4.15 0.19
CA TRP A 264 -24.81 3.59 1.52
C TRP A 264 -25.39 4.42 2.65
N VAL A 265 -25.95 5.57 2.32
CA VAL A 265 -26.58 6.45 3.30
C VAL A 265 -28.07 6.10 3.40
N VAL A 266 -28.46 5.39 4.43
CA VAL A 266 -29.85 5.13 4.78
C VAL A 266 -30.23 5.98 5.98
N ALA A 267 -31.16 6.90 5.82
CA ALA A 267 -31.68 7.75 6.89
C ALA A 267 -30.60 8.56 7.65
N GLY A 268 -29.59 9.07 6.94
CA GLY A 268 -28.50 9.86 7.54
C GLY A 268 -27.47 9.05 8.30
N LYS A 269 -27.51 7.73 8.19
CA LYS A 269 -26.48 6.83 8.71
C LYS A 269 -25.80 6.11 7.56
N ASN A 270 -24.48 6.01 7.64
CA ASN A 270 -23.72 5.17 6.73
C ASN A 270 -24.02 3.71 7.07
N VAL A 271 -24.60 2.97 6.14
CA VAL A 271 -24.91 1.56 6.31
C VAL A 271 -24.35 0.77 5.14
N GLY A 272 -23.67 -0.32 5.43
CA GLY A 272 -23.22 -1.29 4.46
C GLY A 272 -23.62 -2.68 4.89
N THR A 273 -23.54 -3.62 3.98
CA THR A 273 -23.80 -5.02 4.28
C THR A 273 -22.49 -5.79 4.08
N ILE A 274 -21.99 -6.40 5.14
CA ILE A 274 -20.89 -7.36 5.10
C ILE A 274 -21.48 -8.72 5.41
N ASP A 275 -21.29 -9.70 4.56
CA ASP A 275 -21.83 -11.07 4.71
C ASP A 275 -23.34 -11.14 5.01
N GLY A 276 -24.13 -10.25 4.39
CA GLY A 276 -25.57 -10.17 4.59
C GLY A 276 -26.03 -9.49 5.89
N VAL A 277 -25.11 -8.96 6.68
CA VAL A 277 -25.41 -8.19 7.90
C VAL A 277 -25.32 -6.69 7.60
N VAL A 278 -26.37 -5.97 7.91
CA VAL A 278 -26.39 -4.50 7.82
C VAL A 278 -25.54 -3.92 8.96
N SER A 279 -24.45 -3.27 8.60
CA SER A 279 -23.53 -2.64 9.55
C SER A 279 -23.49 -1.12 9.33
N SER A 280 -23.34 -0.37 10.40
CA SER A 280 -23.07 1.08 10.32
C SER A 280 -21.56 1.29 10.18
N PHE A 281 -21.16 2.14 9.23
CA PHE A 281 -19.76 2.49 9.02
C PHE A 281 -19.44 3.87 9.58
N LYS A 282 -18.21 4.00 10.04
CA LYS A 282 -17.61 5.32 10.28
C LYS A 282 -16.75 5.67 9.06
N ASN A 283 -16.87 6.91 8.59
CA ASN A 283 -16.01 7.41 7.51
C ASN A 283 -14.57 7.62 7.95
N ASN A 284 -14.34 7.72 9.25
CA ASN A 284 -13.01 7.86 9.84
C ASN A 284 -12.72 6.72 10.80
N THR A 285 -11.52 6.21 10.71
CA THR A 285 -10.93 5.26 11.65
C THR A 285 -9.57 5.76 12.06
N ASP A 286 -9.28 5.71 13.34
CA ASP A 286 -7.97 6.04 13.87
C ASP A 286 -7.51 5.01 14.89
N GLY A 287 -6.20 4.93 15.08
CA GLY A 287 -5.61 4.00 16.01
C GLY A 287 -4.15 4.30 16.30
N VAL A 288 -3.67 3.67 17.36
CA VAL A 288 -2.27 3.70 17.75
C VAL A 288 -1.73 2.28 17.70
N ALA A 289 -0.60 2.10 17.04
CA ALA A 289 0.15 0.85 17.05
C ALA A 289 1.54 1.08 17.63
N GLY A 290 2.04 0.10 18.36
CA GLY A 290 3.37 0.13 18.90
C GLY A 290 4.00 -1.25 18.92
N ARG A 291 5.32 -1.32 18.74
CA ARG A 291 6.07 -2.55 18.87
C ARG A 291 7.43 -2.31 19.52
N ILE A 292 7.94 -3.38 20.12
CA ILE A 292 9.28 -3.42 20.68
C ILE A 292 9.98 -4.60 19.99
N TYR A 293 11.18 -4.39 19.50
CA TYR A 293 11.99 -5.46 18.97
C TYR A 293 13.45 -5.32 19.41
N ILE A 294 14.13 -6.44 19.48
CA ILE A 294 15.52 -6.52 19.88
C ILE A 294 16.26 -7.25 18.77
N THR A 295 17.26 -6.60 18.23
CA THR A 295 18.09 -7.17 17.17
C THR A 295 19.51 -7.41 17.68
N ARG A 296 20.00 -8.63 17.54
CA ARG A 296 21.38 -8.99 17.81
C ARG A 296 22.02 -9.55 16.55
N ASN A 297 23.04 -8.86 16.05
CA ASN A 297 23.86 -9.35 14.95
C ASN A 297 25.07 -10.14 15.53
N PHE A 298 25.48 -11.22 14.85
CA PHE A 298 26.57 -12.08 15.25
C PHE A 298 27.66 -12.13 14.19
#